data_a61f290c7d9d714cf0d5e269f0bea2cb
#
_entry.id   a61f290c7d9d714cf0d5e269f0bea2cb
#
_cell.length_a   1.000
_cell.length_b   1.000
_cell.length_c   1.000
_cell.angle_alpha   90.00
_cell.angle_beta   90.00
_cell.angle_gamma   90.00
#
_symmetry.space_group_name_H-M   'P 1'
#
loop_
_entity.id
_entity.type
_entity.pdbx_description
1 polymer ?
#
loop_
_entity_poly.entity_id
_entity_poly.type
_entity_poly.pdbx_seq_one_letter_code
_entity_poly.pdbx_strand_id
1 'polypeptide(L)'
;TSEFRSILQLSDNLKVAGQGFGYYLWDNSGAINPAADLSGEELNVDMEQIYLWNPEIIYIGNFTDLQPSDLLENKLEGQDWSLVRAVKEGEVYKIPIGGYRWDPPGVETPLTIKWMAKIQHPELFADMDMETELRDFYQEMYGFTLTDEMVVEILGDTQN
;
A
#
# COMPACT_ATOMS: atom_id res chain seq x y z
N THR A 1 -8.53 13.48 -17.20
CA THR A 1 -9.26 12.52 -16.35
C THR A 1 -8.23 11.62 -15.77
N SER A 2 -7.92 11.75 -14.46
CA SER A 2 -7.13 10.76 -13.74
C SER A 2 -7.91 9.46 -13.76
N GLU A 3 -7.46 8.49 -14.55
CA GLU A 3 -8.01 7.14 -14.49
C GLU A 3 -7.65 6.55 -13.14
N PHE A 4 -8.61 5.89 -12.49
CA PHE A 4 -8.35 5.15 -11.26
C PHE A 4 -7.32 4.06 -11.55
N ARG A 5 -6.26 4.00 -10.75
CA ARG A 5 -5.21 3.00 -10.93
C ARG A 5 -5.64 1.65 -10.34
N SER A 6 -5.26 0.58 -11.03
CA SER A 6 -5.48 -0.78 -10.54
C SER A 6 -4.46 -1.11 -9.45
N ILE A 7 -4.94 -1.46 -8.26
CA ILE A 7 -4.10 -1.80 -7.13
C ILE A 7 -4.37 -3.22 -6.62
N LEU A 8 -3.37 -3.86 -6.06
CA LEU A 8 -3.49 -5.13 -5.37
C LEU A 8 -2.86 -5.02 -3.98
N GLN A 9 -3.57 -5.49 -2.96
CA GLN A 9 -2.98 -5.62 -1.62
C GLN A 9 -2.69 -7.08 -1.32
N LEU A 10 -1.42 -7.37 -1.06
CA LEU A 10 -0.97 -8.67 -0.57
C LEU A 10 -1.03 -8.69 0.96
N SER A 11 -1.84 -9.56 1.53
CA SER A 11 -1.85 -9.82 2.97
C SER A 11 -0.76 -10.82 3.36
N ASP A 12 -0.34 -11.67 2.43
CA ASP A 12 0.80 -12.59 2.53
C ASP A 12 1.23 -13.06 1.14
N ASN A 13 2.20 -13.96 1.05
CA ASN A 13 2.65 -14.53 -0.21
C ASN A 13 1.49 -15.23 -0.94
N LEU A 14 1.20 -14.80 -2.18
CA LEU A 14 0.05 -15.26 -2.98
C LEU A 14 -1.30 -15.23 -2.24
N LYS A 15 -1.43 -14.31 -1.29
CA LYS A 15 -2.66 -14.08 -0.56
C LYS A 15 -3.06 -12.61 -0.68
N VAL A 16 -4.22 -12.37 -1.24
CA VAL A 16 -4.69 -11.01 -1.56
C VAL A 16 -5.85 -10.62 -0.67
N ALA A 17 -5.91 -9.32 -0.35
CA ALA A 17 -7.07 -8.74 0.30
C ALA A 17 -8.18 -8.51 -0.75
N GLY A 18 -9.34 -9.11 -0.50
CA GLY A 18 -10.54 -8.94 -1.28
C GLY A 18 -11.46 -7.87 -0.69
N GLN A 19 -12.67 -8.26 -0.30
CA GLN A 19 -13.62 -7.38 0.38
C GLN A 19 -13.20 -7.14 1.84
N GLY A 20 -13.79 -6.12 2.49
CA GLY A 20 -13.50 -5.79 3.88
C GLY A 20 -12.91 -4.41 4.06
N PHE A 21 -12.13 -4.18 5.14
CA PHE A 21 -11.58 -2.85 5.42
C PHE A 21 -10.59 -2.36 4.36
N GLY A 22 -9.83 -3.26 3.77
CA GLY A 22 -8.96 -2.91 2.63
C GLY A 22 -9.74 -2.24 1.50
N TYR A 23 -10.92 -2.76 1.16
CA TYR A 23 -11.81 -2.16 0.15
C TYR A 23 -12.16 -0.70 0.49
N TYR A 24 -12.47 -0.41 1.76
CA TYR A 24 -12.73 0.96 2.22
C TYR A 24 -11.53 1.90 1.97
N LEU A 25 -10.31 1.44 2.22
CA LEU A 25 -9.09 2.24 1.97
C LEU A 25 -8.94 2.55 0.48
N TRP A 26 -9.14 1.58 -0.40
CA TRP A 26 -8.95 1.76 -1.85
C TRP A 26 -10.05 2.63 -2.46
N ASP A 27 -11.30 2.41 -2.08
CA ASP A 27 -12.43 3.20 -2.56
C ASP A 27 -12.26 4.68 -2.17
N ASN A 28 -11.82 4.95 -0.94
CA ASN A 28 -11.60 6.30 -0.45
C ASN A 28 -10.28 6.95 -0.92
N SER A 29 -9.32 6.18 -1.42
CA SER A 29 -8.08 6.70 -2.01
C SER A 29 -8.14 6.82 -3.53
N GLY A 30 -9.21 6.38 -4.18
CA GLY A 30 -9.41 6.49 -5.62
C GLY A 30 -8.71 5.40 -6.43
N ALA A 31 -8.81 4.14 -6.00
CA ALA A 31 -8.22 3.00 -6.68
C ALA A 31 -9.28 1.95 -7.08
N ILE A 32 -8.89 1.07 -7.99
CA ILE A 32 -9.67 -0.11 -8.39
C ILE A 32 -8.95 -1.35 -7.89
N ASN A 33 -9.64 -2.18 -7.11
CA ASN A 33 -9.13 -3.49 -6.72
C ASN A 33 -9.65 -4.57 -7.69
N PRO A 34 -8.79 -5.20 -8.50
CA PRO A 34 -9.21 -6.25 -9.42
C PRO A 34 -9.70 -7.52 -8.72
N ALA A 35 -9.38 -7.69 -7.43
CA ALA A 35 -9.88 -8.81 -6.61
C ALA A 35 -11.24 -8.51 -5.94
N ALA A 36 -11.85 -7.33 -6.17
CA ALA A 36 -13.09 -6.91 -5.51
C ALA A 36 -14.31 -7.83 -5.82
N ASP A 37 -14.31 -8.45 -6.98
CA ASP A 37 -15.39 -9.37 -7.40
C ASP A 37 -15.28 -10.75 -6.75
N LEU A 38 -14.15 -11.05 -6.10
CA LEU A 38 -13.97 -12.30 -5.38
C LEU A 38 -14.58 -12.19 -3.99
N SER A 39 -15.34 -13.21 -3.59
CA SER A 39 -15.94 -13.24 -2.26
C SER A 39 -14.93 -13.70 -1.21
N GLY A 40 -14.75 -12.88 -0.18
CA GLY A 40 -13.85 -13.14 0.94
C GLY A 40 -12.96 -11.95 1.29
N GLU A 41 -12.50 -11.92 2.54
CA GLU A 41 -11.60 -10.84 3.02
C GLU A 41 -10.15 -11.10 2.62
N GLU A 42 -9.74 -12.36 2.64
CA GLU A 42 -8.42 -12.82 2.23
C GLU A 42 -8.54 -14.04 1.31
N LEU A 43 -7.87 -14.01 0.18
CA LEU A 43 -8.01 -14.96 -0.90
C LEU A 43 -6.65 -15.49 -1.34
N ASN A 44 -6.51 -16.81 -1.39
CA ASN A 44 -5.35 -17.42 -2.01
C ASN A 44 -5.48 -17.35 -3.53
N VAL A 45 -4.42 -16.93 -4.18
CA VAL A 45 -4.32 -16.81 -5.64
C VAL A 45 -3.04 -17.46 -6.14
N ASP A 46 -2.93 -17.63 -7.44
CA ASP A 46 -1.72 -18.08 -8.11
C ASP A 46 -1.12 -16.96 -8.98
N MET A 47 0.06 -17.19 -9.53
CA MET A 47 0.73 -16.23 -10.39
C MET A 47 -0.05 -15.97 -11.70
N GLU A 48 -0.80 -16.95 -12.20
CA GLU A 48 -1.62 -16.77 -13.40
C GLU A 48 -2.72 -15.73 -13.15
N GLN A 49 -3.35 -15.78 -11.98
CA GLN A 49 -4.35 -14.78 -11.59
C GLN A 49 -3.71 -13.40 -11.40
N ILE A 50 -2.52 -13.32 -10.80
CA ILE A 50 -1.76 -12.06 -10.68
C ILE A 50 -1.43 -11.48 -12.07
N TYR A 51 -0.98 -12.30 -13.02
CA TYR A 51 -0.69 -11.85 -14.38
C TYR A 51 -1.94 -11.36 -15.11
N LEU A 52 -3.08 -12.02 -14.89
CA LEU A 52 -4.35 -11.62 -15.50
C LEU A 52 -4.80 -10.25 -15.00
N TRP A 53 -4.66 -9.98 -13.71
CA TRP A 53 -4.96 -8.69 -13.13
C TRP A 53 -3.93 -7.61 -13.47
N ASN A 54 -2.68 -7.99 -13.56
CA ASN A 54 -1.54 -7.13 -13.91
C ASN A 54 -1.59 -5.75 -13.23
N PRO A 55 -1.64 -5.68 -11.90
CA PRO A 55 -1.87 -4.44 -11.15
C PRO A 55 -0.77 -3.41 -11.43
N GLU A 56 -1.16 -2.13 -11.35
CA GLU A 56 -0.25 -0.99 -11.51
C GLU A 56 0.50 -0.65 -10.21
N ILE A 57 -0.10 -0.97 -9.07
CA ILE A 57 0.48 -0.76 -7.74
C ILE A 57 0.23 -2.00 -6.89
N ILE A 58 1.22 -2.40 -6.10
CA ILE A 58 1.08 -3.45 -5.09
C ILE A 58 1.37 -2.86 -3.72
N TYR A 59 0.43 -3.02 -2.79
CA TYR A 59 0.64 -2.77 -1.36
C TYR A 59 0.82 -4.09 -0.63
N ILE A 60 1.80 -4.15 0.27
CA ILE A 60 2.06 -5.30 1.14
C ILE A 60 1.62 -4.94 2.55
N GLY A 61 0.73 -5.75 3.13
CA GLY A 61 0.18 -5.56 4.46
C GLY A 61 1.19 -5.77 5.59
N ASN A 62 0.79 -5.46 6.82
CA ASN A 62 1.67 -5.45 7.98
C ASN A 62 1.72 -6.79 8.74
N PHE A 63 0.87 -7.76 8.37
CA PHE A 63 0.78 -9.06 9.05
C PHE A 63 1.62 -10.17 8.37
N THR A 64 2.54 -9.77 7.50
CA THR A 64 3.46 -10.67 6.79
C THR A 64 4.88 -10.13 6.82
N ASP A 65 5.86 -11.02 6.80
CA ASP A 65 7.29 -10.67 6.68
C ASP A 65 7.69 -10.30 5.25
N LEU A 66 6.79 -10.50 4.27
CA LEU A 66 7.01 -10.15 2.87
C LEU A 66 7.40 -8.67 2.72
N GLN A 67 8.45 -8.39 1.95
CA GLN A 67 8.96 -7.05 1.70
C GLN A 67 8.88 -6.69 0.21
N PRO A 68 8.82 -5.41 -0.15
CA PRO A 68 8.87 -4.98 -1.55
C PRO A 68 10.05 -5.56 -2.33
N SER A 69 11.22 -5.69 -1.70
CA SER A 69 12.41 -6.27 -2.32
C SER A 69 12.24 -7.74 -2.72
N ASP A 70 11.36 -8.49 -2.06
CA ASP A 70 11.11 -9.91 -2.41
C ASP A 70 10.45 -10.03 -3.78
N LEU A 71 9.58 -9.07 -4.13
CA LEU A 71 8.93 -9.00 -5.43
C LEU A 71 9.83 -8.30 -6.46
N LEU A 72 10.39 -7.13 -6.10
CA LEU A 72 11.19 -6.29 -7.00
C LEU A 72 12.47 -7.00 -7.48
N GLU A 73 13.09 -7.80 -6.63
CA GLU A 73 14.29 -8.58 -6.93
C GLU A 73 13.98 -10.03 -7.29
N ASN A 74 12.68 -10.38 -7.43
CA ASN A 74 12.18 -11.70 -7.82
C ASN A 74 12.75 -12.84 -6.98
N LYS A 75 12.75 -12.69 -5.66
CA LYS A 75 13.39 -13.63 -4.70
C LYS A 75 12.52 -14.82 -4.32
N LEU A 76 11.22 -14.81 -4.64
CA LEU A 76 10.28 -15.83 -4.21
C LEU A 76 10.35 -17.06 -5.12
N GLU A 77 10.75 -18.19 -4.55
CA GLU A 77 10.94 -19.43 -5.29
C GLU A 77 9.64 -19.90 -5.96
N GLY A 78 9.73 -20.29 -7.22
CA GLY A 78 8.60 -20.78 -8.01
C GLY A 78 7.65 -19.69 -8.51
N GLN A 79 7.97 -18.40 -8.32
CA GLN A 79 7.16 -17.26 -8.73
C GLN A 79 7.98 -16.32 -9.62
N ASP A 80 7.39 -15.79 -10.68
CA ASP A 80 8.03 -14.79 -11.52
C ASP A 80 7.28 -13.46 -11.50
N TRP A 81 7.65 -12.61 -10.55
CA TRP A 81 7.06 -11.28 -10.37
C TRP A 81 7.57 -10.26 -11.40
N SER A 82 8.66 -10.56 -12.09
CA SER A 82 9.25 -9.64 -13.10
C SER A 82 8.31 -9.33 -14.28
N LEU A 83 7.28 -10.12 -14.48
CA LEU A 83 6.26 -9.93 -15.52
C LEU A 83 5.14 -8.97 -15.11
N VAL A 84 4.98 -8.68 -13.82
CA VAL A 84 3.91 -7.84 -13.27
C VAL A 84 4.23 -6.37 -13.47
N ARG A 85 3.26 -5.56 -13.91
CA ARG A 85 3.44 -4.14 -14.21
C ARG A 85 3.97 -3.36 -13.00
N ALA A 86 3.38 -3.52 -11.83
CA ALA A 86 3.82 -2.85 -10.61
C ALA A 86 5.29 -3.10 -10.30
N VAL A 87 5.76 -4.34 -10.50
CA VAL A 87 7.16 -4.71 -10.26
C VAL A 87 8.09 -4.07 -11.32
N LYS A 88 7.70 -4.09 -12.60
CA LYS A 88 8.46 -3.44 -13.67
C LYS A 88 8.63 -1.93 -13.47
N GLU A 89 7.60 -1.29 -12.94
CA GLU A 89 7.56 0.16 -12.71
C GLU A 89 8.08 0.56 -11.32
N GLY A 90 8.41 -0.41 -10.46
CA GLY A 90 8.89 -0.17 -9.09
C GLY A 90 7.79 0.27 -8.11
N GLU A 91 6.53 0.06 -8.47
CA GLU A 91 5.35 0.49 -7.71
C GLU A 91 4.90 -0.57 -6.70
N VAL A 92 5.80 -0.98 -5.82
CA VAL A 92 5.56 -1.96 -4.76
C VAL A 92 5.90 -1.33 -3.42
N TYR A 93 4.93 -1.27 -2.52
CA TYR A 93 5.02 -0.53 -1.26
C TYR A 93 4.64 -1.39 -0.07
N LYS A 94 5.40 -1.29 1.02
CA LYS A 94 5.00 -1.80 2.33
C LYS A 94 4.08 -0.78 3.00
N ILE A 95 2.91 -1.20 3.47
CA ILE A 95 2.03 -0.32 4.24
C ILE A 95 2.75 0.11 5.53
N PRO A 96 2.77 1.41 5.88
CA PRO A 96 3.48 1.90 7.04
C PRO A 96 2.98 1.34 8.38
N ILE A 97 3.84 1.43 9.39
CA ILE A 97 3.51 1.19 10.80
C ILE A 97 3.86 2.46 11.56
N GLY A 98 2.85 3.14 12.08
CA GLY A 98 3.01 4.30 12.96
C GLY A 98 2.94 3.90 14.43
N GLY A 99 2.07 4.52 15.20
CA GLY A 99 1.74 4.08 16.57
C GLY A 99 1.10 2.69 16.59
N TYR A 100 0.46 2.33 15.49
CA TYR A 100 -0.03 0.99 15.18
C TYR A 100 0.09 0.74 13.67
N ARG A 101 -0.22 -0.47 13.22
CA ARG A 101 -0.27 -0.83 11.80
C ARG A 101 -1.32 0.00 11.07
N TRP A 102 -1.04 0.38 9.82
CA TRP A 102 -1.96 1.20 9.01
C TRP A 102 -2.93 0.39 8.16
N ASP A 103 -2.70 -0.91 7.96
CA ASP A 103 -3.62 -1.77 7.19
C ASP A 103 -4.92 -2.12 7.93
N PRO A 104 -4.99 -2.34 9.27
CA PRO A 104 -6.27 -2.45 9.96
C PRO A 104 -6.86 -1.08 10.29
N PRO A 105 -8.18 -1.00 10.58
CA PRO A 105 -8.80 0.24 11.00
C PRO A 105 -8.20 0.78 12.30
N GLY A 106 -7.92 2.07 12.35
CA GLY A 106 -7.30 2.71 13.51
C GLY A 106 -7.40 4.23 13.47
N VAL A 107 -6.84 4.86 14.51
CA VAL A 107 -6.83 6.33 14.63
C VAL A 107 -6.05 6.96 13.46
N GLU A 108 -5.02 6.28 12.96
CA GLU A 108 -4.15 6.76 11.88
C GLU A 108 -4.69 6.44 10.46
N THR A 109 -5.89 5.86 10.33
CA THR A 109 -6.53 5.60 9.02
C THR A 109 -6.57 6.82 8.09
N PRO A 110 -6.81 8.07 8.56
CA PRO A 110 -6.74 9.24 7.69
C PRO A 110 -5.37 9.43 7.04
N LEU A 111 -4.29 9.10 7.75
CA LEU A 111 -2.92 9.14 7.19
C LEU A 111 -2.72 8.05 6.12
N THR A 112 -3.26 6.85 6.35
CA THR A 112 -3.21 5.76 5.37
C THR A 112 -3.86 6.16 4.05
N ILE A 113 -5.06 6.77 4.12
CA ILE A 113 -5.79 7.23 2.92
C ILE A 113 -5.00 8.31 2.18
N LYS A 114 -4.43 9.29 2.88
CA LYS A 114 -3.61 10.35 2.28
C LYS A 114 -2.36 9.77 1.61
N TRP A 115 -1.67 8.85 2.28
CA TRP A 115 -0.48 8.18 1.77
C TRP A 115 -0.78 7.38 0.49
N MET A 116 -1.85 6.59 0.49
CA MET A 116 -2.30 5.85 -0.69
C MET A 116 -2.71 6.79 -1.83
N ALA A 117 -3.49 7.84 -1.53
CA ALA A 117 -3.93 8.81 -2.53
C ALA A 117 -2.74 9.52 -3.20
N LYS A 118 -1.71 9.88 -2.45
CA LYS A 118 -0.49 10.48 -3.00
C LYS A 118 0.28 9.53 -3.92
N ILE A 119 0.40 8.25 -3.56
CA ILE A 119 1.03 7.22 -4.40
C ILE A 119 0.23 6.99 -5.68
N GLN A 120 -1.10 6.91 -5.56
CA GLN A 120 -1.98 6.60 -6.69
C GLN A 120 -2.16 7.76 -7.66
N HIS A 121 -2.17 8.99 -7.14
CA HIS A 121 -2.44 10.21 -7.89
C HIS A 121 -1.42 11.31 -7.57
N PRO A 122 -0.12 11.09 -7.85
CA PRO A 122 0.95 12.02 -7.44
C PRO A 122 0.76 13.43 -8.02
N GLU A 123 0.15 13.54 -9.21
CA GLU A 123 -0.13 14.83 -9.84
C GLU A 123 -1.23 15.64 -9.14
N LEU A 124 -2.21 14.96 -8.52
CA LEU A 124 -3.30 15.62 -7.78
C LEU A 124 -2.86 16.04 -6.37
N PHE A 125 -1.87 15.36 -5.81
CA PHE A 125 -1.35 15.58 -4.46
C PHE A 125 0.11 16.05 -4.46
N ALA A 126 0.54 16.74 -5.55
CA ALA A 126 1.91 17.22 -5.68
C ALA A 126 2.33 18.14 -4.53
N ASP A 127 1.40 19.00 -4.08
CA ASP A 127 1.64 19.96 -3.00
C ASP A 127 1.50 19.35 -1.59
N MET A 128 1.04 18.10 -1.48
CA MET A 128 0.91 17.42 -0.19
C MET A 128 2.24 16.76 0.19
N ASP A 129 2.80 17.16 1.32
CA ASP A 129 3.98 16.56 1.91
C ASP A 129 3.60 15.59 3.03
N MET A 130 3.84 14.29 2.82
CA MET A 130 3.45 13.26 3.78
C MET A 130 4.21 13.34 5.10
N GLU A 131 5.44 13.87 5.11
CA GLU A 131 6.17 14.10 6.35
C GLU A 131 5.47 15.16 7.20
N THR A 132 5.07 16.27 6.59
CA THR A 132 4.30 17.34 7.26
C THR A 132 2.96 16.81 7.76
N GLU A 133 2.22 16.08 6.93
CA GLU A 133 0.92 15.48 7.31
C GLU A 133 1.07 14.54 8.52
N LEU A 134 2.12 13.72 8.54
CA LEU A 134 2.42 12.80 9.62
C LEU A 134 2.76 13.56 10.93
N ARG A 135 3.65 14.54 10.86
CA ARG A 135 4.08 15.33 12.02
C ARG A 135 2.92 16.12 12.62
N ASP A 136 2.12 16.78 11.79
CA ASP A 136 0.97 17.56 12.22
C ASP A 136 -0.08 16.66 12.89
N PHE A 137 -0.36 15.51 12.30
CA PHE A 137 -1.30 14.54 12.87
C PHE A 137 -0.85 14.06 14.26
N TYR A 138 0.43 13.70 14.43
CA TYR A 138 0.96 13.24 15.71
C TYR A 138 0.95 14.35 16.77
N GLN A 139 1.25 15.58 16.36
CA GLN A 139 1.18 16.74 17.26
C GLN A 139 -0.25 17.04 17.70
N GLU A 140 -1.21 17.01 16.78
CA GLU A 140 -2.61 17.34 17.04
C GLU A 140 -3.32 16.23 17.85
N MET A 141 -3.12 14.96 17.45
CA MET A 141 -3.87 13.84 18.02
C MET A 141 -3.24 13.28 19.29
N TYR A 142 -1.91 13.30 19.38
CA TYR A 142 -1.18 12.68 20.50
C TYR A 142 -0.39 13.69 21.33
N GLY A 143 -0.27 14.96 20.91
CA GLY A 143 0.62 15.93 21.53
C GLY A 143 2.10 15.51 21.49
N PHE A 144 2.47 14.73 20.48
CA PHE A 144 3.79 14.11 20.36
C PHE A 144 4.54 14.66 19.14
N THR A 145 5.78 15.08 19.37
CA THR A 145 6.68 15.55 18.30
C THR A 145 7.53 14.39 17.79
N LEU A 146 7.35 14.00 16.53
CA LEU A 146 8.15 12.98 15.87
C LEU A 146 9.57 13.49 15.60
N THR A 147 10.58 12.64 15.83
CA THR A 147 11.94 12.88 15.35
C THR A 147 12.07 12.53 13.86
N ASP A 148 13.15 12.99 13.22
CA ASP A 148 13.41 12.69 11.80
C ASP A 148 13.59 11.18 11.59
N GLU A 149 14.25 10.49 12.53
CA GLU A 149 14.42 9.04 12.49
C GLU A 149 13.08 8.30 12.55
N MET A 150 12.13 8.76 13.40
CA MET A 150 10.79 8.16 13.49
C MET A 150 10.00 8.36 12.20
N VAL A 151 10.13 9.51 11.55
CA VAL A 151 9.46 9.77 10.27
C VAL A 151 9.97 8.81 9.20
N VAL A 152 11.29 8.64 9.10
CA VAL A 152 11.91 7.69 8.17
C VAL A 152 11.50 6.25 8.50
N GLU A 153 11.43 5.87 9.78
CA GLU A 153 10.97 4.54 10.19
C GLU A 153 9.52 4.26 9.77
N ILE A 154 8.63 5.26 9.88
CA ILE A 154 7.21 5.12 9.54
C ILE A 154 7.00 5.12 8.02
N LEU A 155 7.52 6.13 7.32
CA LEU A 155 7.28 6.33 5.89
C LEU A 155 8.25 5.55 4.99
N GLY A 156 9.35 5.03 5.56
CA GLY A 156 10.45 4.43 4.81
C GLY A 156 11.34 5.49 4.14
N ASP A 157 12.37 5.04 3.43
CA ASP A 157 13.25 5.88 2.61
C ASP A 157 12.56 6.37 1.32
N THR A 158 11.26 6.49 1.28
CA THR A 158 10.47 6.93 0.12
C THR A 158 10.54 8.45 -0.10
N GLN A 159 11.69 9.02 0.13
CA GLN A 159 12.01 10.38 -0.29
C GLN A 159 12.83 10.34 -1.59
N ASN A 160 12.23 9.79 -2.66
CA ASN A 160 12.71 10.04 -4.03
C ASN A 160 11.53 10.07 -4.98
#